data_eb9dd8ae62b2569b845ad5c609d2479b
#
_entry.id   eb9dd8ae62b2569b845ad5c609d2479b
#
_cell.length_a   1.000
_cell.length_b   1.000
_cell.length_c   1.000
_cell.angle_alpha   90.00
_cell.angle_beta   90.00
_cell.angle_gamma   90.00
#
_symmetry.space_group_name_H-M   'P 1'
#
loop_
_entity.id
_entity.type
_entity.pdbx_description
1 polymer ?
#
loop_
_entity_poly.entity_id
_entity_poly.type
_entity_poly.pdbx_seq_one_letter_code
_entity_poly.pdbx_strand_id
1 'polypeptide(L)'
;MFNVCARCGEYVVEQTVDAARSVAICPICGYEQPFLRQPLFVITGASGAGKTAMRRALTPRMRQRCVVRESDILWGLVPASAEDDYRSYRNVWLRLAKNIGQAGLPVILCGTALPDQFERCPERRYFSTLHYLALVCDEAPLRERLTRRPTWRQAQSEEFLAFNRWPIEHAPTTTPPMTILDTTTDPLEETVAKAEQWIGERL
;
A
#
# COMPACT_ATOMS: atom_id res chain seq x y z
N MET A 1 -6.26 8.44 -20.45
CA MET A 1 -6.91 7.54 -19.45
C MET A 1 -6.29 6.18 -19.63
N PHE A 2 -5.72 5.57 -18.58
CA PHE A 2 -4.87 4.37 -18.73
C PHE A 2 -5.65 3.11 -19.19
N ASN A 3 -6.91 2.98 -18.79
CA ASN A 3 -7.74 1.82 -19.12
C ASN A 3 -8.56 1.99 -20.42
N VAL A 4 -8.38 3.09 -21.14
CA VAL A 4 -8.95 3.29 -22.47
C VAL A 4 -7.82 3.22 -23.48
N CYS A 5 -7.95 2.33 -24.46
CA CYS A 5 -6.94 2.20 -25.51
C CYS A 5 -6.85 3.49 -26.33
N ALA A 6 -5.64 4.05 -26.44
CA ALA A 6 -5.44 5.29 -27.19
C ALA A 6 -5.67 5.14 -28.71
N ARG A 7 -5.62 3.89 -29.25
CA ARG A 7 -5.80 3.62 -30.67
C ARG A 7 -7.24 3.28 -31.04
N CYS A 8 -7.88 2.34 -30.33
CA CYS A 8 -9.24 1.89 -30.69
C CYS A 8 -10.35 2.50 -29.84
N GLY A 9 -10.02 3.22 -28.75
CA GLY A 9 -10.99 3.84 -27.84
C GLY A 9 -11.70 2.88 -26.90
N GLU A 10 -11.45 1.57 -26.98
CA GLU A 10 -12.10 0.58 -26.14
C GLU A 10 -11.64 0.66 -24.69
N TYR A 11 -12.58 0.47 -23.76
CA TYR A 11 -12.28 0.35 -22.34
C TYR A 11 -11.80 -1.08 -22.05
N VAL A 12 -10.54 -1.21 -21.68
CA VAL A 12 -9.88 -2.50 -21.44
C VAL A 12 -9.23 -2.51 -20.07
N VAL A 13 -9.70 -3.34 -19.18
CA VAL A 13 -9.13 -3.53 -17.84
C VAL A 13 -7.99 -4.53 -17.85
N GLU A 14 -8.12 -5.59 -18.64
CA GLU A 14 -7.19 -6.72 -18.68
C GLU A 14 -6.28 -6.64 -19.92
N GLN A 15 -5.34 -5.71 -19.88
CA GLN A 15 -4.29 -5.63 -20.90
C GLN A 15 -3.18 -6.64 -20.60
N THR A 16 -2.53 -7.17 -21.61
CA THR A 16 -1.27 -7.90 -21.42
C THR A 16 -0.16 -6.89 -21.13
N VAL A 17 0.66 -7.17 -20.11
CA VAL A 17 1.77 -6.28 -19.73
C VAL A 17 3.09 -6.95 -20.06
N ASP A 18 3.87 -6.31 -20.94
CA ASP A 18 5.29 -6.60 -21.12
C ASP A 18 6.06 -5.74 -20.10
N ALA A 19 6.46 -6.39 -19.02
CA ALA A 19 7.14 -5.72 -17.91
C ALA A 19 8.55 -5.24 -18.28
N ALA A 20 9.24 -5.94 -19.19
CA ALA A 20 10.59 -5.59 -19.60
C ALA A 20 10.62 -4.30 -20.44
N ARG A 21 9.62 -4.13 -21.30
CA ARG A 21 9.48 -2.94 -22.15
C ARG A 21 8.59 -1.85 -21.51
N SER A 22 7.95 -2.13 -20.40
CA SER A 22 6.97 -1.24 -19.75
C SER A 22 5.86 -0.81 -20.72
N VAL A 23 5.28 -1.77 -21.45
CA VAL A 23 4.15 -1.55 -22.35
C VAL A 23 2.96 -2.40 -21.95
N ALA A 24 1.77 -1.82 -22.10
CA ALA A 24 0.48 -2.49 -21.95
C ALA A 24 -0.13 -2.71 -23.33
N ILE A 25 -0.45 -3.95 -23.67
CA ILE A 25 -0.91 -4.36 -24.99
C ILE A 25 -2.43 -4.51 -24.97
N CYS A 26 -3.10 -3.76 -25.83
CA CYS A 26 -4.54 -3.85 -25.98
C CYS A 26 -4.93 -5.20 -26.62
N PRO A 27 -5.78 -6.01 -25.95
CA PRO A 27 -6.18 -7.31 -26.52
C PRO A 27 -7.11 -7.20 -27.72
N ILE A 28 -7.69 -6.02 -27.98
CA ILE A 28 -8.63 -5.79 -29.09
C ILE A 28 -7.89 -5.44 -30.38
N CYS A 29 -6.91 -4.53 -30.32
CA CYS A 29 -6.27 -4.01 -31.51
C CYS A 29 -4.74 -4.19 -31.55
N GLY A 30 -4.15 -4.82 -30.55
CA GLY A 30 -2.71 -5.03 -30.45
C GLY A 30 -1.88 -3.76 -30.19
N TYR A 31 -2.51 -2.61 -29.91
CA TYR A 31 -1.78 -1.39 -29.66
C TYR A 31 -0.95 -1.51 -28.40
N GLU A 32 0.34 -1.17 -28.49
CA GLU A 32 1.28 -1.14 -27.38
C GLU A 32 1.30 0.27 -26.79
N GLN A 33 0.78 0.41 -25.57
CA GLN A 33 0.76 1.66 -24.85
C GLN A 33 1.90 1.69 -23.83
N PRO A 34 2.91 2.57 -23.98
CA PRO A 34 3.94 2.76 -22.98
C PRO A 34 3.36 3.31 -21.67
N PHE A 35 3.95 2.90 -20.54
CA PHE A 35 3.55 3.41 -19.24
C PHE A 35 4.75 3.52 -18.28
N LEU A 36 4.61 4.39 -17.29
CA LEU A 36 5.60 4.51 -16.23
C LEU A 36 5.39 3.40 -15.19
N ARG A 37 6.35 2.50 -15.11
CA ARG A 37 6.32 1.38 -14.19
C ARG A 37 6.94 1.77 -12.84
N GLN A 38 6.16 2.52 -12.03
CA GLN A 38 6.58 3.04 -10.75
C GLN A 38 6.63 1.94 -9.66
N PRO A 39 7.47 2.08 -8.61
CA PRO A 39 7.32 1.30 -7.39
C PRO A 39 6.07 1.72 -6.62
N LEU A 40 5.58 0.84 -5.74
CA LEU A 40 4.56 1.16 -4.74
C LEU A 40 5.14 0.92 -3.35
N PHE A 41 5.00 1.89 -2.46
CA PHE A 41 5.36 1.76 -1.05
C PHE A 41 4.12 1.50 -0.22
N VAL A 42 4.13 0.45 0.58
CA VAL A 42 3.02 0.08 1.47
C VAL A 42 3.50 0.22 2.91
N ILE A 43 2.95 1.20 3.63
CA ILE A 43 3.18 1.35 5.07
C ILE A 43 2.01 0.65 5.77
N THR A 44 2.30 -0.52 6.33
CA THR A 44 1.31 -1.38 6.97
C THR A 44 1.50 -1.45 8.48
N GLY A 45 0.64 -2.19 9.17
CA GLY A 45 0.69 -2.41 10.61
C GLY A 45 -0.70 -2.48 11.23
N ALA A 46 -0.78 -2.89 12.47
CA ALA A 46 -2.03 -3.00 13.22
C ALA A 46 -2.72 -1.65 13.43
N SER A 47 -4.01 -1.69 13.77
CA SER A 47 -4.68 -0.51 14.32
C SER A 47 -3.93 -0.09 15.60
N GLY A 48 -3.63 1.20 15.75
CA GLY A 48 -2.81 1.67 16.90
C GLY A 48 -1.31 1.76 16.63
N ALA A 49 -0.74 1.08 15.62
CA ALA A 49 0.69 1.11 15.32
C ALA A 49 1.23 2.43 14.75
N GLY A 50 0.39 3.45 14.51
CA GLY A 50 0.87 4.78 14.13
C GLY A 50 0.70 5.15 12.64
N LYS A 51 0.10 4.31 11.77
CA LYS A 51 -0.05 4.57 10.33
C LYS A 51 -0.62 5.95 9.97
N THR A 52 -1.69 6.37 10.63
CA THR A 52 -2.33 7.67 10.35
C THR A 52 -1.44 8.84 10.77
N ALA A 53 -0.72 8.73 11.88
CA ALA A 53 0.26 9.74 12.30
C ALA A 53 1.43 9.81 11.31
N MET A 54 1.97 8.65 10.91
CA MET A 54 3.01 8.52 9.88
C MET A 54 2.57 9.16 8.58
N ARG A 55 1.38 8.83 8.06
CA ARG A 55 0.83 9.41 6.84
C ARG A 55 0.77 10.94 6.92
N ARG A 56 0.23 11.48 8.03
CA ARG A 56 0.11 12.94 8.21
C ARG A 56 1.47 13.63 8.18
N ALA A 57 2.47 13.06 8.82
CA ALA A 57 3.81 13.62 8.89
C ALA A 57 4.61 13.44 7.59
N LEU A 58 4.46 12.32 6.88
CA LEU A 58 5.11 12.08 5.59
C LEU A 58 4.53 12.94 4.46
N THR A 59 3.23 13.25 4.48
CA THR A 59 2.59 13.97 3.37
C THR A 59 3.30 15.28 2.99
N PRO A 60 3.64 16.22 3.90
CA PRO A 60 4.36 17.42 3.53
C PRO A 60 5.82 17.15 3.11
N ARG A 61 6.48 16.16 3.69
CA ARG A 61 7.90 15.81 3.42
C ARG A 61 8.09 15.16 2.05
N MET A 62 7.13 14.34 1.62
CA MET A 62 7.21 13.58 0.37
C MET A 62 6.55 14.26 -0.83
N ARG A 63 6.02 15.48 -0.67
CA ARG A 63 5.15 16.19 -1.63
C ARG A 63 5.69 16.24 -3.07
N GLN A 64 7.00 16.32 -3.26
CA GLN A 64 7.63 16.38 -4.59
C GLN A 64 8.22 15.05 -5.06
N ARG A 65 8.15 14.02 -4.24
CA ARG A 65 8.79 12.71 -4.47
C ARG A 65 7.78 11.57 -4.57
N CYS A 66 6.70 11.64 -3.81
CA CYS A 66 5.68 10.60 -3.76
C CYS A 66 4.30 11.19 -3.47
N VAL A 67 3.25 10.44 -3.82
CA VAL A 67 1.87 10.75 -3.44
C VAL A 67 1.46 9.88 -2.27
N VAL A 68 1.29 10.47 -1.08
CA VAL A 68 0.92 9.73 0.14
C VAL A 68 -0.60 9.61 0.26
N ARG A 69 -1.12 8.39 0.42
CA ARG A 69 -2.55 8.09 0.55
C ARG A 69 -2.84 7.13 1.71
N GLU A 70 -4.03 7.22 2.27
CA GLU A 70 -4.56 6.29 3.28
C GLU A 70 -5.56 5.35 2.60
N SER A 71 -5.46 4.04 2.87
CA SER A 71 -6.35 3.07 2.21
C SER A 71 -7.81 3.26 2.59
N ASP A 72 -8.06 3.69 3.82
CA ASP A 72 -9.40 3.78 4.39
C ASP A 72 -10.32 4.81 3.69
N ILE A 73 -9.77 5.70 2.86
CA ILE A 73 -10.58 6.68 2.11
C ILE A 73 -11.55 6.04 1.11
N LEU A 74 -11.30 4.81 0.69
CA LEU A 74 -12.21 4.07 -0.20
C LEU A 74 -13.14 3.12 0.56
N TRP A 75 -12.98 3.02 1.89
CA TRP A 75 -13.80 2.14 2.70
C TRP A 75 -15.26 2.59 2.69
N GLY A 76 -16.17 1.67 2.35
CA GLY A 76 -17.58 1.97 2.18
C GLY A 76 -17.97 2.61 0.83
N LEU A 77 -16.99 3.00 -0.01
CA LEU A 77 -17.24 3.54 -1.35
C LEU A 77 -17.11 2.48 -2.44
N VAL A 78 -16.29 1.47 -2.21
CA VAL A 78 -16.11 0.34 -3.12
C VAL A 78 -16.41 -0.96 -2.37
N PRO A 79 -16.86 -2.02 -3.08
CA PRO A 79 -17.09 -3.31 -2.45
C PRO A 79 -15.82 -3.80 -1.74
N ALA A 80 -15.96 -4.21 -0.49
CA ALA A 80 -14.91 -4.79 0.33
C ALA A 80 -15.49 -6.03 1.02
N SER A 81 -15.21 -7.21 0.49
CA SER A 81 -15.72 -8.48 0.99
C SER A 81 -14.62 -9.32 1.61
N ALA A 82 -14.91 -9.90 2.76
CA ALA A 82 -14.05 -10.89 3.38
C ALA A 82 -14.04 -12.22 2.59
N GLU A 83 -15.07 -12.48 1.77
CA GLU A 83 -15.17 -13.68 0.95
C GLU A 83 -14.06 -13.78 -0.10
N ASP A 84 -13.60 -12.64 -0.64
CA ASP A 84 -12.47 -12.58 -1.57
C ASP A 84 -11.18 -12.09 -0.90
N ASP A 85 -11.10 -12.15 0.43
CA ASP A 85 -10.00 -11.60 1.24
C ASP A 85 -9.71 -10.14 0.88
N TYR A 86 -10.74 -9.34 0.66
CA TYR A 86 -10.64 -7.94 0.25
C TYR A 86 -9.80 -7.71 -1.02
N ARG A 87 -9.60 -8.71 -1.85
CA ARG A 87 -8.78 -8.63 -3.08
C ARG A 87 -9.33 -7.61 -4.06
N SER A 88 -10.65 -7.57 -4.26
CA SER A 88 -11.29 -6.58 -5.12
C SER A 88 -11.00 -5.16 -4.65
N TYR A 89 -11.12 -4.90 -3.35
CA TYR A 89 -10.79 -3.61 -2.74
C TYR A 89 -9.32 -3.23 -2.95
N ARG A 90 -8.39 -4.17 -2.70
CA ARG A 90 -6.95 -3.93 -2.91
C ARG A 90 -6.61 -3.71 -4.38
N ASN A 91 -7.26 -4.42 -5.28
CA ASN A 91 -7.07 -4.24 -6.72
C ASN A 91 -7.52 -2.85 -7.20
N VAL A 92 -8.58 -2.28 -6.61
CA VAL A 92 -8.98 -0.89 -6.87
C VAL A 92 -7.89 0.09 -6.43
N TRP A 93 -7.26 -0.15 -5.28
CA TRP A 93 -6.14 0.67 -4.83
C TRP A 93 -4.94 0.59 -5.77
N LEU A 94 -4.58 -0.59 -6.25
CA LEU A 94 -3.49 -0.74 -7.23
C LEU A 94 -3.84 -0.03 -8.54
N ARG A 95 -5.09 -0.13 -9.02
CA ARG A 95 -5.55 0.59 -10.20
C ARG A 95 -5.43 2.11 -10.02
N LEU A 96 -5.83 2.63 -8.88
CA LEU A 96 -5.72 4.06 -8.57
C LEU A 96 -4.24 4.49 -8.49
N ALA A 97 -3.41 3.75 -7.75
CA ALA A 97 -1.99 4.02 -7.62
C ALA A 97 -1.24 3.96 -8.95
N LYS A 98 -1.56 2.99 -9.82
CA LYS A 98 -1.06 2.90 -11.19
C LYS A 98 -1.35 4.17 -11.99
N ASN A 99 -2.58 4.68 -11.92
CA ASN A 99 -2.97 5.88 -12.65
C ASN A 99 -2.29 7.14 -12.09
N ILE A 100 -2.15 7.25 -10.77
CA ILE A 100 -1.38 8.33 -10.12
C ILE A 100 0.09 8.28 -10.58
N GLY A 101 0.68 7.09 -10.63
CA GLY A 101 2.06 6.87 -11.04
C GLY A 101 2.38 7.37 -12.45
N GLN A 102 1.38 7.49 -13.34
CA GLN A 102 1.59 8.05 -14.68
C GLN A 102 1.91 9.56 -14.66
N ALA A 103 1.69 10.24 -13.55
CA ALA A 103 2.17 11.61 -13.32
C ALA A 103 3.67 11.69 -12.95
N GLY A 104 4.38 10.56 -12.92
CA GLY A 104 5.81 10.50 -12.60
C GLY A 104 6.12 10.32 -11.12
N LEU A 105 5.12 10.29 -10.24
CA LEU A 105 5.30 10.16 -8.80
C LEU A 105 4.79 8.80 -8.30
N PRO A 106 5.62 7.97 -7.65
CA PRO A 106 5.17 6.75 -7.00
C PRO A 106 4.23 7.04 -5.84
N VAL A 107 3.46 6.03 -5.44
CA VAL A 107 2.49 6.15 -4.35
C VAL A 107 3.03 5.50 -3.08
N ILE A 108 2.80 6.15 -1.94
CA ILE A 108 2.91 5.59 -0.60
C ILE A 108 1.49 5.35 -0.11
N LEU A 109 1.12 4.07 0.05
CA LEU A 109 -0.19 3.65 0.54
C LEU A 109 -0.08 3.24 2.00
N CYS A 110 -0.76 3.96 2.88
CA CYS A 110 -0.83 3.65 4.31
C CYS A 110 -2.12 2.88 4.61
N GLY A 111 -2.01 1.62 5.01
CA GLY A 111 -3.17 0.78 5.29
C GLY A 111 -2.78 -0.59 5.80
N THR A 112 -3.75 -1.36 6.29
CA THR A 112 -3.51 -2.73 6.76
C THR A 112 -3.44 -3.67 5.57
N ALA A 113 -2.27 -4.27 5.31
CA ALA A 113 -2.06 -5.21 4.22
C ALA A 113 -0.82 -6.08 4.47
N LEU A 114 -0.83 -7.27 3.91
CA LEU A 114 0.30 -8.19 3.85
C LEU A 114 0.77 -8.34 2.40
N PRO A 115 2.05 -8.70 2.15
CA PRO A 115 2.60 -8.79 0.80
C PRO A 115 1.78 -9.67 -0.15
N ASP A 116 1.46 -10.89 0.25
CA ASP A 116 0.73 -11.85 -0.57
C ASP A 116 -0.64 -11.36 -1.03
N GLN A 117 -1.27 -10.48 -0.25
CA GLN A 117 -2.57 -9.91 -0.56
C GLN A 117 -2.55 -8.93 -1.75
N PHE A 118 -1.47 -8.15 -1.91
CA PHE A 118 -1.28 -7.30 -3.08
C PHE A 118 -0.63 -8.04 -4.25
N GLU A 119 0.30 -8.96 -3.98
CA GLU A 119 0.99 -9.73 -5.02
C GLU A 119 0.02 -10.59 -5.86
N ARG A 120 -1.10 -11.03 -5.27
CA ARG A 120 -2.17 -11.77 -5.97
C ARG A 120 -3.12 -10.90 -6.79
N CYS A 121 -3.04 -9.57 -6.68
CA CYS A 121 -3.94 -8.67 -7.41
C CYS A 121 -3.56 -8.57 -8.90
N PRO A 122 -4.51 -8.62 -9.84
CA PRO A 122 -4.23 -8.46 -11.27
C PRO A 122 -3.48 -7.18 -11.63
N GLU A 123 -3.77 -6.08 -10.95
CA GLU A 123 -3.11 -4.78 -11.20
C GLU A 123 -1.66 -4.72 -10.71
N ARG A 124 -1.17 -5.73 -9.94
CA ARG A 124 0.22 -5.82 -9.47
C ARG A 124 1.25 -5.75 -10.61
N ARG A 125 0.92 -6.31 -11.76
CA ARG A 125 1.78 -6.37 -12.95
C ARG A 125 2.24 -5.01 -13.49
N TYR A 126 1.54 -3.93 -13.15
CA TYR A 126 1.87 -2.58 -13.58
C TYR A 126 2.93 -1.87 -12.71
N PHE A 127 3.35 -2.48 -11.63
CA PHE A 127 4.36 -1.93 -10.73
C PHE A 127 5.70 -2.63 -10.89
N SER A 128 6.80 -1.90 -10.72
CA SER A 128 8.13 -2.48 -10.69
C SER A 128 8.30 -3.38 -9.47
N THR A 129 8.22 -2.79 -8.30
CA THR A 129 8.36 -3.46 -7.00
C THR A 129 7.31 -2.92 -6.04
N LEU A 130 6.80 -3.77 -5.16
CA LEU A 130 6.08 -3.34 -3.97
C LEU A 130 7.03 -3.45 -2.77
N HIS A 131 7.22 -2.33 -2.08
CA HIS A 131 8.05 -2.25 -0.87
C HIS A 131 7.15 -2.15 0.36
N TYR A 132 7.39 -2.98 1.36
CA TYR A 132 6.54 -3.04 2.55
C TYR A 132 7.32 -2.61 3.79
N LEU A 133 6.79 -1.59 4.49
CA LEU A 133 7.25 -1.13 5.79
C LEU A 133 6.18 -1.43 6.84
N ALA A 134 6.44 -2.38 7.72
CA ALA A 134 5.53 -2.76 8.79
C ALA A 134 5.81 -1.93 10.06
N LEU A 135 4.87 -1.10 10.45
CA LEU A 135 4.90 -0.43 11.74
C LEU A 135 4.46 -1.42 12.81
N VAL A 136 5.33 -1.68 13.76
CA VAL A 136 5.05 -2.55 14.92
C VAL A 136 5.21 -1.78 16.22
N CYS A 137 4.69 -2.33 17.29
CA CYS A 137 4.74 -1.74 18.62
C CYS A 137 4.66 -2.84 19.68
N ASP A 138 5.30 -2.65 20.82
CA ASP A 138 5.11 -3.55 21.96
C ASP A 138 3.64 -3.64 22.37
N GLU A 139 3.26 -4.80 22.91
CA GLU A 139 1.86 -5.10 23.22
C GLU A 139 1.26 -4.13 24.24
N ALA A 140 1.98 -3.80 25.30
CA ALA A 140 1.45 -2.94 26.35
C ALA A 140 1.15 -1.51 25.87
N PRO A 141 2.07 -0.78 25.18
CA PRO A 141 1.76 0.50 24.55
C PRO A 141 0.67 0.39 23.47
N LEU A 142 0.62 -0.71 22.72
CA LEU A 142 -0.41 -0.90 21.71
C LEU A 142 -1.80 -1.02 22.34
N ARG A 143 -1.95 -1.81 23.41
CA ARG A 143 -3.20 -1.91 24.20
C ARG A 143 -3.64 -0.56 24.73
N GLU A 144 -2.72 0.22 25.30
CA GLU A 144 -3.01 1.57 25.77
C GLU A 144 -3.50 2.50 24.64
N ARG A 145 -2.86 2.46 23.49
CA ARG A 145 -3.28 3.23 22.31
C ARG A 145 -4.67 2.80 21.79
N LEU A 146 -4.99 1.51 21.87
CA LEU A 146 -6.29 0.98 21.46
C LEU A 146 -7.42 1.42 22.40
N THR A 147 -7.19 1.43 23.73
CA THR A 147 -8.21 1.85 24.71
C THR A 147 -8.58 3.32 24.59
N ARG A 148 -7.70 4.16 24.06
CA ARG A 148 -7.98 5.59 23.79
C ARG A 148 -8.84 5.81 22.53
N ARG A 149 -9.17 4.75 21.80
CA ARG A 149 -9.99 4.85 20.57
C ARG A 149 -11.49 4.78 20.88
N PRO A 150 -12.34 5.26 19.95
CA PRO A 150 -13.78 5.07 20.09
C PRO A 150 -14.15 3.61 20.34
N THR A 151 -15.14 3.36 21.19
CA THR A 151 -15.52 2.01 21.66
C THR A 151 -15.80 1.02 20.52
N TRP A 152 -16.37 1.48 19.41
CA TRP A 152 -16.62 0.62 18.23
C TRP A 152 -15.35 0.08 17.55
N ARG A 153 -14.17 0.69 17.82
CA ARG A 153 -12.86 0.19 17.38
C ARG A 153 -12.15 -0.69 18.40
N GLN A 154 -12.67 -0.76 19.63
CA GLN A 154 -12.03 -1.53 20.70
C GLN A 154 -12.40 -3.01 20.66
N ALA A 155 -13.56 -3.36 20.05
CA ALA A 155 -14.06 -4.73 19.99
C ALA A 155 -13.11 -5.73 19.28
N GLN A 156 -12.20 -5.26 18.45
CA GLN A 156 -11.23 -6.08 17.70
C GLN A 156 -9.80 -6.00 18.26
N SER A 157 -9.64 -5.67 19.55
CA SER A 157 -8.30 -5.45 20.14
C SER A 157 -7.39 -6.67 20.02
N GLU A 158 -7.88 -7.88 20.26
CA GLU A 158 -7.07 -9.11 20.17
C GLU A 158 -6.65 -9.41 18.72
N GLU A 159 -7.50 -9.15 17.75
CA GLU A 159 -7.15 -9.28 16.31
C GLU A 159 -6.05 -8.29 15.93
N PHE A 160 -6.11 -7.06 16.44
CA PHE A 160 -5.07 -6.06 16.19
C PHE A 160 -3.74 -6.42 16.84
N LEU A 161 -3.76 -7.03 18.02
CA LEU A 161 -2.56 -7.53 18.67
C LEU A 161 -1.95 -8.71 17.93
N ALA A 162 -2.78 -9.65 17.47
CA ALA A 162 -2.35 -10.76 16.64
C ALA A 162 -1.73 -10.25 15.33
N PHE A 163 -2.39 -9.30 14.65
CA PHE A 163 -1.86 -8.70 13.43
C PHE A 163 -0.54 -7.93 13.69
N ASN A 164 -0.35 -7.34 14.85
CA ASN A 164 0.90 -6.65 15.20
C ASN A 164 2.06 -7.64 15.42
N ARG A 165 1.80 -8.79 16.02
CA ARG A 165 2.80 -9.85 16.24
C ARG A 165 3.24 -10.50 14.94
N TRP A 166 2.32 -10.69 14.01
CA TRP A 166 2.57 -11.42 12.78
C TRP A 166 3.77 -10.87 11.96
N PRO A 167 3.90 -9.55 11.65
CA PRO A 167 5.09 -9.03 10.97
C PRO A 167 6.37 -9.23 11.77
N ILE A 168 6.35 -9.12 13.09
CA ILE A 168 7.53 -9.33 13.93
C ILE A 168 8.10 -10.74 13.72
N GLU A 169 7.22 -11.74 13.58
CA GLU A 169 7.60 -13.14 13.43
C GLU A 169 7.95 -13.50 11.96
N HIS A 170 7.30 -12.87 10.98
CA HIS A 170 7.30 -13.37 9.60
C HIS A 170 7.89 -12.40 8.56
N ALA A 171 8.16 -11.13 8.90
CA ALA A 171 8.56 -10.12 7.92
C ALA A 171 9.72 -10.53 6.98
N PRO A 172 10.81 -11.19 7.46
CA PRO A 172 11.91 -11.58 6.60
C PRO A 172 11.57 -12.72 5.62
N THR A 173 10.56 -13.52 5.94
CA THR A 173 10.16 -14.71 5.16
C THR A 173 9.05 -14.44 4.16
N THR A 174 8.45 -13.25 4.17
CA THR A 174 7.45 -12.85 3.18
C THR A 174 8.06 -12.63 1.80
N THR A 175 7.24 -12.70 0.76
CA THR A 175 7.67 -12.42 -0.62
C THR A 175 6.76 -11.35 -1.24
N PRO A 176 7.29 -10.14 -1.50
CA PRO A 176 8.62 -9.65 -1.12
C PRO A 176 8.77 -9.49 0.42
N PRO A 177 10.00 -9.43 0.95
CA PRO A 177 10.23 -9.28 2.38
C PRO A 177 9.75 -7.91 2.87
N MET A 178 9.26 -7.88 4.11
CA MET A 178 8.87 -6.65 4.78
C MET A 178 10.04 -6.11 5.61
N THR A 179 10.17 -4.79 5.66
CA THR A 179 11.02 -4.10 6.64
C THR A 179 10.18 -3.77 7.87
N ILE A 180 10.72 -3.99 9.05
CA ILE A 180 10.06 -3.62 10.33
C ILE A 180 10.53 -2.24 10.76
N LEU A 181 9.61 -1.42 11.22
CA LEU A 181 9.85 -0.16 11.90
C LEU A 181 9.11 -0.17 13.24
N ASP A 182 9.88 -0.25 14.33
CA ASP A 182 9.34 -0.20 15.68
C ASP A 182 8.90 1.23 16.04
N THR A 183 7.69 1.35 16.59
CA THR A 183 7.07 2.61 17.02
C THR A 183 6.80 2.62 18.52
N THR A 184 7.44 1.73 19.28
CA THR A 184 7.19 1.55 20.72
C THR A 184 7.58 2.80 21.51
N THR A 185 8.84 3.20 21.38
CA THR A 185 9.48 4.24 22.22
C THR A 185 9.88 5.47 21.46
N ASP A 186 10.20 5.35 20.17
CA ASP A 186 10.70 6.46 19.40
C ASP A 186 9.66 7.57 19.23
N PRO A 187 10.08 8.83 19.35
CA PRO A 187 9.23 9.96 18.98
C PRO A 187 8.76 9.84 17.51
N LEU A 188 7.55 10.34 17.23
CA LEU A 188 7.00 10.31 15.89
C LEU A 188 7.95 10.89 14.84
N GLU A 189 8.64 11.97 15.18
CA GLU A 189 9.57 12.67 14.29
C GLU A 189 10.72 11.76 13.84
N GLU A 190 11.31 10.99 14.76
CA GLU A 190 12.39 10.05 14.49
C GLU A 190 11.87 8.85 13.67
N THR A 191 10.71 8.31 14.04
CA THR A 191 10.05 7.24 13.29
C THR A 191 9.77 7.66 11.84
N VAL A 192 9.33 8.89 11.64
CA VAL A 192 9.07 9.46 10.30
C VAL A 192 10.37 9.65 9.52
N ALA A 193 11.46 10.11 10.17
CA ALA A 193 12.75 10.26 9.51
C ALA A 193 13.30 8.90 9.02
N LYS A 194 13.18 7.84 9.85
CA LYS A 194 13.54 6.47 9.45
C LYS A 194 12.71 5.97 8.25
N ALA A 195 11.41 6.24 8.25
CA ALA A 195 10.55 5.87 7.13
C ALA A 195 10.90 6.66 5.85
N GLU A 196 11.17 7.95 5.96
CA GLU A 196 11.59 8.81 4.85
C GLU A 196 12.91 8.34 4.24
N GLN A 197 13.89 8.01 5.07
CA GLN A 197 15.16 7.42 4.63
C GLN A 197 14.92 6.10 3.90
N TRP A 198 14.15 5.19 4.49
CA TRP A 198 13.83 3.89 3.90
C TRP A 198 13.17 4.01 2.52
N ILE A 199 12.25 4.97 2.35
CA ILE A 199 11.64 5.27 1.05
C ILE A 199 12.68 5.82 0.09
N GLY A 200 13.51 6.77 0.56
CA GLY A 200 14.53 7.44 -0.25
C GLY A 200 15.57 6.51 -0.86
N GLU A 201 15.93 5.45 -0.15
CA GLU A 201 16.88 4.43 -0.61
C GLU A 201 16.29 3.50 -1.71
N ARG A 202 14.96 3.58 -1.95
CA ARG A 202 14.21 2.69 -2.85
C ARG A 202 13.51 3.42 -3.99
N LEU A 203 13.64 4.74 -4.04
CA LEU A 203 13.19 5.60 -5.15
C LEU A 203 14.24 5.61 -6.28
#